data_71e1a7876fac740f6a478294ee82f021
#
_entry.id   71e1a7876fac740f6a478294ee82f021
#
_cell.length_a   1.000
_cell.length_b   1.000
_cell.length_c   1.000
_cell.angle_alpha   90.00
_cell.angle_beta   90.00
_cell.angle_gamma   90.00
#
_symmetry.space_group_name_H-M   'P 1'
#
loop_
_entity.id
_entity.type
_entity.pdbx_description
1 polymer ?
#
loop_
_entity_poly.entity_id
_entity_poly.type
_entity_poly.pdbx_seq_one_letter_code
_entity_poly.pdbx_strand_id
1 'polypeptide(L)'
;MMLDEAEVSLFFSPQGYAVTKGILPLINEAKDTIDVSIFFLTHNKISKALVAAKDRGVKVRVILDATAATNGYSKHNYLRENDIDVKVESWGGKMHMKAAVIDSKHIIVGSMNWTLAGEKKNDENTILINNSPELGVQLFLFFEKMWNSIPDSYLQKDPFPESVESGTSCYDLIDNDFDDIIDANEKECLKT
;
A
#
# COMPACT_ATOMS: atom_id res chain seq x y z
N MET A 1 -8.78 24.33 8.26
CA MET A 1 -7.81 23.98 7.21
C MET A 1 -8.39 24.44 5.89
N MET A 2 -7.72 25.31 5.19
CA MET A 2 -8.14 25.76 3.85
C MET A 2 -7.28 24.99 2.83
N LEU A 3 -7.92 24.45 1.77
CA LEU A 3 -7.22 23.79 0.65
C LEU A 3 -6.83 24.84 -0.42
N ASP A 4 -6.38 26.01 0.03
CA ASP A 4 -6.02 27.09 -0.87
C ASP A 4 -4.91 26.60 -1.82
N GLU A 5 -5.19 26.62 -3.13
CA GLU A 5 -4.32 26.15 -4.21
C GLU A 5 -4.24 24.63 -4.45
N ALA A 6 -4.87 23.77 -3.64
CA ALA A 6 -4.90 22.34 -3.91
C ALA A 6 -5.89 22.01 -5.04
N GLU A 7 -5.43 21.28 -6.05
CA GLU A 7 -6.30 20.74 -7.09
C GLU A 7 -6.79 19.34 -6.68
N VAL A 8 -8.12 19.17 -6.64
CA VAL A 8 -8.74 17.88 -6.30
C VAL A 8 -9.37 17.26 -7.54
N SER A 9 -8.96 16.03 -7.84
CA SER A 9 -9.52 15.22 -8.92
C SER A 9 -10.17 13.96 -8.34
N LEU A 10 -11.33 13.60 -8.88
CA LEU A 10 -12.11 12.44 -8.46
C LEU A 10 -12.30 11.49 -9.64
N PHE A 11 -11.97 10.23 -9.43
CA PHE A 11 -12.11 9.15 -10.40
C PHE A 11 -13.00 8.05 -9.84
N PHE A 12 -13.82 7.47 -10.68
CA PHE A 12 -14.64 6.31 -10.36
C PHE A 12 -14.29 5.14 -11.29
N SER A 13 -14.09 3.95 -10.73
CA SER A 13 -13.97 2.72 -11.52
C SER A 13 -15.36 2.13 -11.75
N PRO A 14 -15.52 1.33 -12.82
CA PRO A 14 -14.51 0.90 -13.79
C PRO A 14 -14.26 1.86 -14.95
N GLN A 15 -14.93 2.99 -15.04
CA GLN A 15 -14.96 3.86 -16.24
C GLN A 15 -14.06 5.10 -16.15
N GLY A 16 -13.56 5.44 -14.97
CA GLY A 16 -12.92 6.73 -14.71
C GLY A 16 -11.44 6.82 -15.09
N TYR A 17 -10.80 5.74 -15.51
CA TYR A 17 -9.37 5.74 -15.88
C TYR A 17 -8.44 6.19 -14.75
N ALA A 18 -8.77 5.90 -13.48
CA ALA A 18 -8.01 6.32 -12.31
C ALA A 18 -6.50 6.01 -12.41
N VAL A 19 -6.15 4.82 -12.93
CA VAL A 19 -4.74 4.43 -13.10
C VAL A 19 -4.07 5.27 -14.17
N THR A 20 -4.63 5.34 -15.37
CA THR A 20 -3.94 5.93 -16.54
C THR A 20 -3.97 7.45 -16.56
N LYS A 21 -5.01 8.09 -16.04
CA LYS A 21 -5.16 9.54 -16.01
C LYS A 21 -4.86 10.18 -14.65
N GLY A 22 -4.77 9.36 -13.60
CA GLY A 22 -4.55 9.83 -12.23
C GLY A 22 -3.24 9.33 -11.64
N ILE A 23 -3.17 8.04 -11.28
CA ILE A 23 -2.07 7.49 -10.50
C ILE A 23 -0.74 7.50 -11.27
N LEU A 24 -0.73 7.00 -12.51
CA LEU A 24 0.49 6.91 -13.32
C LEU A 24 1.13 8.28 -13.61
N PRO A 25 0.40 9.34 -13.98
CA PRO A 25 0.98 10.67 -14.14
C PRO A 25 1.73 11.14 -12.88
N LEU A 26 1.12 11.03 -11.69
CA LEU A 26 1.76 11.47 -10.44
C LEU A 26 3.03 10.66 -10.12
N ILE A 27 3.01 9.33 -10.30
CA ILE A 27 4.19 8.49 -10.11
C ILE A 27 5.29 8.86 -11.11
N ASN A 28 4.94 9.13 -12.37
CA ASN A 28 5.91 9.47 -13.41
C ASN A 28 6.53 10.85 -13.22
N GLU A 29 5.82 11.78 -12.60
CA GLU A 29 6.27 13.15 -12.36
C GLU A 29 7.00 13.34 -11.02
N ALA A 30 6.95 12.32 -10.13
CA ALA A 30 7.62 12.33 -8.83
C ALA A 30 9.11 12.67 -8.96
N LYS A 31 9.62 13.50 -8.04
CA LYS A 31 11.01 14.00 -8.02
C LYS A 31 11.83 13.44 -6.85
N ASP A 32 11.23 13.37 -5.67
CA ASP A 32 11.95 13.10 -4.43
C ASP A 32 11.50 11.79 -3.76
N THR A 33 10.18 11.65 -3.49
CA THR A 33 9.66 10.54 -2.69
C THR A 33 8.33 10.00 -3.20
N ILE A 34 8.12 8.71 -3.04
CA ILE A 34 6.82 8.03 -3.17
C ILE A 34 6.67 7.06 -2.00
N ASP A 35 5.72 7.33 -1.12
CA ASP A 35 5.39 6.47 0.01
C ASP A 35 3.97 5.91 -0.16
N VAL A 36 3.84 4.59 -0.20
CA VAL A 36 2.60 3.88 -0.52
C VAL A 36 2.18 3.00 0.64
N SER A 37 0.93 3.13 1.09
CA SER A 37 0.26 2.20 2.00
C SER A 37 -0.91 1.56 1.28
N ILE A 38 -0.81 0.27 0.97
CA ILE A 38 -1.77 -0.38 0.08
C ILE A 38 -2.11 -1.80 0.51
N PHE A 39 -3.41 -2.10 0.60
CA PHE A 39 -3.86 -3.45 0.93
C PHE A 39 -3.47 -4.45 -0.17
N PHE A 40 -3.96 -4.28 -1.41
CA PHE A 40 -3.57 -5.14 -2.54
C PHE A 40 -2.84 -4.36 -3.64
N LEU A 41 -1.65 -4.83 -4.01
CA LEU A 41 -0.85 -4.34 -5.14
C LEU A 41 -0.53 -5.49 -6.11
N THR A 42 -1.34 -5.63 -7.15
CA THR A 42 -1.12 -6.63 -8.21
C THR A 42 -1.04 -6.01 -9.62
N HIS A 43 -1.21 -4.67 -9.72
CA HIS A 43 -1.32 -3.96 -10.99
C HIS A 43 0.04 -3.75 -11.66
N ASN A 44 0.30 -4.46 -12.78
CA ASN A 44 1.59 -4.44 -13.48
C ASN A 44 2.07 -3.04 -13.92
N LYS A 45 1.17 -2.16 -14.39
CA LYS A 45 1.58 -0.82 -14.86
C LYS A 45 2.02 0.05 -13.68
N ILE A 46 1.31 -0.02 -12.55
CA ILE A 46 1.68 0.74 -11.35
C ILE A 46 3.03 0.25 -10.82
N SER A 47 3.21 -1.06 -10.67
CA SER A 47 4.47 -1.63 -10.17
C SER A 47 5.66 -1.25 -11.06
N LYS A 48 5.50 -1.30 -12.39
CA LYS A 48 6.54 -0.86 -13.32
C LYS A 48 6.82 0.65 -13.24
N ALA A 49 5.79 1.47 -13.01
CA ALA A 49 5.98 2.90 -12.85
C ALA A 49 6.73 3.24 -11.55
N LEU A 50 6.47 2.50 -10.44
CA LEU A 50 7.23 2.64 -9.20
C LEU A 50 8.71 2.29 -9.40
N VAL A 51 9.00 1.19 -10.11
CA VAL A 51 10.40 0.84 -10.46
C VAL A 51 11.04 1.93 -11.32
N ALA A 52 10.36 2.40 -12.35
CA ALA A 52 10.87 3.48 -13.19
C ALA A 52 11.08 4.79 -12.41
N ALA A 53 10.28 5.09 -11.40
CA ALA A 53 10.49 6.23 -10.52
C ALA A 53 11.78 6.04 -9.68
N LYS A 54 11.97 4.86 -9.08
CA LYS A 54 13.19 4.51 -8.36
C LYS A 54 14.43 4.62 -9.26
N ASP A 55 14.35 4.14 -10.50
CA ASP A 55 15.48 4.24 -11.46
C ASP A 55 15.82 5.68 -11.84
N ARG A 56 14.88 6.62 -11.70
CA ARG A 56 15.13 8.08 -11.83
C ARG A 56 15.75 8.70 -10.58
N GLY A 57 15.92 7.94 -9.50
CA GLY A 57 16.50 8.40 -8.23
C GLY A 57 15.44 8.80 -7.18
N VAL A 58 14.15 8.57 -7.46
CA VAL A 58 13.07 8.81 -6.48
C VAL A 58 13.15 7.75 -5.38
N LYS A 59 13.09 8.15 -4.11
CA LYS A 59 12.97 7.22 -2.98
C LYS A 59 11.56 6.64 -2.94
N VAL A 60 11.43 5.34 -3.20
CA VAL A 60 10.14 4.65 -3.19
C VAL A 60 10.06 3.68 -2.02
N ARG A 61 9.00 3.76 -1.22
CA ARG A 61 8.72 2.82 -0.12
C ARG A 61 7.27 2.35 -0.18
N VAL A 62 7.05 1.10 0.17
CA VAL A 62 5.70 0.50 0.17
C VAL A 62 5.45 -0.26 1.47
N ILE A 63 4.31 -0.02 2.10
CA ILE A 63 3.75 -0.89 3.15
C ILE A 63 2.62 -1.70 2.53
N LEU A 64 2.71 -3.01 2.66
CA LEU A 64 1.71 -3.95 2.16
C LEU A 64 1.13 -4.76 3.32
N ASP A 65 -0.15 -5.10 3.23
CA ASP A 65 -0.82 -6.00 4.16
C ASP A 65 -0.27 -7.43 4.08
N ALA A 66 -0.13 -8.11 5.22
CA ALA A 66 0.41 -9.46 5.29
C ALA A 66 -0.44 -10.48 4.52
N THR A 67 -1.78 -10.40 4.62
CA THR A 67 -2.69 -11.26 3.86
C THR A 67 -2.52 -11.06 2.35
N ALA A 68 -2.35 -9.80 1.93
CA ALA A 68 -2.14 -9.50 0.51
C ALA A 68 -0.78 -9.99 -0.01
N ALA A 69 0.23 -10.10 0.86
CA ALA A 69 1.54 -10.65 0.50
C ALA A 69 1.47 -12.15 0.18
N THR A 70 0.57 -12.93 0.80
CA THR A 70 0.40 -14.37 0.50
C THR A 70 -0.23 -14.61 -0.89
N ASN A 71 -0.84 -13.59 -1.50
CA ASN A 71 -1.44 -13.70 -2.81
C ASN A 71 -0.37 -13.88 -3.90
N GLY A 72 -0.46 -14.96 -4.69
CA GLY A 72 0.52 -15.30 -5.74
C GLY A 72 0.67 -14.26 -6.87
N TYR A 73 -0.24 -13.28 -6.97
CA TYR A 73 -0.15 -12.16 -7.92
C TYR A 73 0.41 -10.88 -7.30
N SER A 74 0.67 -10.86 -5.99
CA SER A 74 1.24 -9.73 -5.28
C SER A 74 2.56 -9.27 -5.89
N LYS A 75 2.79 -7.96 -5.94
CA LYS A 75 3.99 -7.37 -6.57
C LYS A 75 5.09 -7.01 -5.58
N HIS A 76 4.93 -7.31 -4.29
CA HIS A 76 5.92 -6.95 -3.27
C HIS A 76 7.30 -7.55 -3.57
N ASN A 77 7.40 -8.83 -3.97
CA ASN A 77 8.68 -9.45 -4.32
C ASN A 77 9.27 -8.84 -5.60
N TYR A 78 8.45 -8.59 -6.63
CA TYR A 78 8.90 -7.88 -7.82
C TYR A 78 9.48 -6.49 -7.51
N LEU A 79 8.89 -5.76 -6.57
CA LEU A 79 9.40 -4.46 -6.15
C LEU A 79 10.73 -4.60 -5.39
N ARG A 80 10.83 -5.56 -4.46
CA ARG A 80 12.06 -5.87 -3.72
C ARG A 80 13.20 -6.28 -4.65
N GLU A 81 12.93 -7.14 -5.64
CA GLU A 81 13.89 -7.56 -6.67
C GLU A 81 14.42 -6.39 -7.53
N ASN A 82 13.70 -5.27 -7.55
CA ASN A 82 14.10 -4.03 -8.20
C ASN A 82 14.52 -2.94 -7.20
N ASP A 83 15.04 -3.33 -6.03
CA ASP A 83 15.59 -2.48 -4.98
C ASP A 83 14.61 -1.41 -4.45
N ILE A 84 13.33 -1.70 -4.41
CA ILE A 84 12.34 -0.88 -3.71
C ILE A 84 12.13 -1.45 -2.32
N ASP A 85 12.18 -0.60 -1.30
CA ASP A 85 11.91 -0.96 0.07
C ASP A 85 10.42 -1.28 0.26
N VAL A 86 10.10 -2.55 0.52
CA VAL A 86 8.74 -3.00 0.81
C VAL A 86 8.71 -3.68 2.17
N LYS A 87 8.02 -3.09 3.12
CA LYS A 87 7.68 -3.74 4.38
C LYS A 87 6.29 -4.35 4.30
N VAL A 88 6.19 -5.61 4.72
CA VAL A 88 4.91 -6.27 4.94
C VAL A 88 4.59 -6.14 6.41
N GLU A 89 3.42 -5.61 6.72
CA GLU A 89 3.00 -5.43 8.12
C GLU A 89 2.58 -6.76 8.76
N SER A 90 2.60 -6.80 10.09
CA SER A 90 2.28 -8.00 10.88
C SER A 90 1.31 -7.69 12.01
N TRP A 91 0.48 -6.65 11.86
CA TRP A 91 -0.48 -6.25 12.90
C TRP A 91 -1.67 -7.21 12.94
N GLY A 92 -2.31 -7.31 14.09
CA GLY A 92 -3.66 -7.85 14.18
C GLY A 92 -4.63 -6.95 13.42
N GLY A 93 -5.55 -7.52 12.69
CA GLY A 93 -6.41 -6.79 11.74
C GLY A 93 -5.73 -6.55 10.39
N LYS A 94 -6.27 -5.64 9.62
CA LYS A 94 -5.82 -5.39 8.24
C LYS A 94 -5.24 -3.99 8.06
N MET A 95 -4.10 -3.88 7.39
CA MET A 95 -3.65 -2.62 6.82
C MET A 95 -4.46 -2.34 5.55
N HIS A 96 -5.66 -1.77 5.71
CA HIS A 96 -6.64 -1.68 4.63
C HIS A 96 -6.60 -0.35 3.86
N MET A 97 -5.53 0.43 4.01
CA MET A 97 -5.36 1.68 3.27
C MET A 97 -5.17 1.46 1.76
N LYS A 98 -5.56 2.44 0.99
CA LYS A 98 -5.24 2.62 -0.43
C LYS A 98 -4.81 4.06 -0.58
N ALA A 99 -3.59 4.33 -0.14
CA ALA A 99 -3.06 5.68 -0.02
C ALA A 99 -1.62 5.77 -0.51
N ALA A 100 -1.27 6.90 -1.08
CA ALA A 100 0.10 7.25 -1.37
C ALA A 100 0.32 8.76 -1.16
N VAL A 101 1.52 9.11 -0.72
CA VAL A 101 2.00 10.50 -0.72
C VAL A 101 3.23 10.60 -1.59
N ILE A 102 3.25 11.60 -2.46
CA ILE A 102 4.29 11.84 -3.45
C ILE A 102 4.85 13.25 -3.22
N ASP A 103 6.17 13.33 -3.06
CA ASP A 103 6.91 14.59 -2.83
C ASP A 103 6.33 15.41 -1.66
N SER A 104 5.77 14.71 -0.65
CA SER A 104 5.12 15.28 0.55
C SER A 104 4.02 16.32 0.26
N LYS A 105 3.43 16.33 -0.94
CA LYS A 105 2.42 17.32 -1.35
C LYS A 105 1.33 16.81 -2.29
N HIS A 106 1.54 15.66 -2.97
CA HIS A 106 0.53 15.04 -3.81
C HIS A 106 0.02 13.78 -3.12
N ILE A 107 -1.28 13.63 -3.03
CA ILE A 107 -1.93 12.57 -2.25
C ILE A 107 -2.84 11.77 -3.16
N ILE A 108 -2.78 10.47 -3.02
CA ILE A 108 -3.71 9.52 -3.63
C ILE A 108 -4.40 8.80 -2.49
N VAL A 109 -5.73 8.85 -2.43
CA VAL A 109 -6.53 8.10 -1.45
C VAL A 109 -7.81 7.60 -2.10
N GLY A 110 -8.42 6.56 -1.54
CA GLY A 110 -9.70 6.05 -2.01
C GLY A 110 -9.99 4.63 -1.56
N SER A 111 -10.97 4.00 -2.19
CA SER A 111 -11.34 2.60 -1.94
C SER A 111 -10.57 1.62 -2.85
N MET A 112 -10.06 2.10 -4.00
CA MET A 112 -9.52 1.27 -5.06
C MET A 112 -8.21 0.59 -4.67
N ASN A 113 -8.21 -0.73 -4.54
CA ASN A 113 -6.97 -1.51 -4.53
C ASN A 113 -6.22 -1.34 -5.87
N TRP A 114 -4.90 -1.32 -5.80
CA TRP A 114 -4.07 -1.18 -7.01
C TRP A 114 -3.97 -2.51 -7.76
N THR A 115 -5.11 -2.94 -8.25
CA THR A 115 -5.33 -4.18 -9.00
C THR A 115 -6.03 -3.92 -10.32
N LEU A 116 -5.96 -4.86 -11.26
CA LEU A 116 -6.70 -4.74 -12.51
C LEU A 116 -8.22 -4.83 -12.27
N ALA A 117 -8.66 -5.59 -11.26
CA ALA A 117 -10.07 -5.65 -10.89
C ALA A 117 -10.56 -4.30 -10.32
N GLY A 118 -9.78 -3.66 -9.44
CA GLY A 118 -10.08 -2.32 -8.93
C GLY A 118 -10.20 -1.29 -10.04
N GLU A 119 -9.31 -1.32 -11.04
CA GLU A 119 -9.37 -0.40 -12.18
C GLU A 119 -10.54 -0.67 -13.13
N LYS A 120 -10.88 -1.96 -13.42
CA LYS A 120 -11.69 -2.33 -14.57
C LYS A 120 -13.02 -3.02 -14.26
N LYS A 121 -13.25 -3.45 -13.02
CA LYS A 121 -14.40 -4.29 -12.68
C LYS A 121 -15.20 -3.79 -11.49
N ASN A 122 -14.52 -3.33 -10.43
CA ASN A 122 -15.16 -2.94 -9.18
C ASN A 122 -15.68 -1.50 -9.26
N ASP A 123 -16.73 -1.23 -8.48
CA ASP A 123 -17.18 0.13 -8.22
C ASP A 123 -16.30 0.74 -7.11
N GLU A 124 -15.35 1.57 -7.51
CA GLU A 124 -14.35 2.17 -6.62
C GLU A 124 -14.26 3.68 -6.83
N ASN A 125 -13.67 4.36 -5.87
CA ASN A 125 -13.27 5.75 -6.00
C ASN A 125 -11.77 5.91 -5.79
N THR A 126 -11.20 6.93 -6.45
CA THR A 126 -9.85 7.41 -6.24
C THR A 126 -9.87 8.93 -6.23
N ILE A 127 -9.34 9.52 -5.19
CA ILE A 127 -9.21 10.97 -5.01
C ILE A 127 -7.73 11.31 -5.11
N LEU A 128 -7.42 12.27 -5.95
CA LEU A 128 -6.10 12.89 -6.02
C LEU A 128 -6.21 14.30 -5.46
N ILE A 129 -5.29 14.65 -4.56
CA ILE A 129 -5.15 16.00 -4.04
C ILE A 129 -3.75 16.46 -4.41
N ASN A 130 -3.66 17.36 -5.37
CA ASN A 130 -2.40 17.87 -5.86
C ASN A 130 -2.03 19.18 -5.19
N ASN A 131 -0.74 19.35 -4.96
CA ASN A 131 -0.16 20.58 -4.42
C ASN A 131 -0.75 20.99 -3.05
N SER A 132 -0.87 20.05 -2.13
CA SER A 132 -1.29 20.27 -0.75
C SER A 132 -0.19 19.82 0.23
N PRO A 133 0.84 20.65 0.49
CA PRO A 133 1.93 20.28 1.40
C PRO A 133 1.44 19.98 2.82
N GLU A 134 0.43 20.71 3.32
CA GLU A 134 -0.13 20.50 4.66
C GLU A 134 -0.68 19.08 4.82
N LEU A 135 -1.54 18.63 3.91
CA LEU A 135 -2.10 17.27 3.93
C LEU A 135 -1.05 16.22 3.56
N GLY A 136 -0.15 16.54 2.63
CA GLY A 136 0.94 15.66 2.23
C GLY A 136 1.85 15.34 3.40
N VAL A 137 2.25 16.34 4.18
CA VAL A 137 3.07 16.14 5.38
C VAL A 137 2.31 15.34 6.46
N GLN A 138 1.02 15.58 6.66
CA GLN A 138 0.22 14.77 7.61
C GLN A 138 0.20 13.30 7.22
N LEU A 139 -0.06 12.97 5.93
CA LEU A 139 -0.05 11.59 5.46
C LEU A 139 1.36 10.99 5.52
N PHE A 140 2.39 11.75 5.18
CA PHE A 140 3.78 11.33 5.30
C PHE A 140 4.14 10.98 6.74
N LEU A 141 3.80 11.81 7.72
CA LEU A 141 4.08 11.54 9.14
C LEU A 141 3.33 10.30 9.65
N PHE A 142 2.12 10.07 9.16
CA PHE A 142 1.39 8.84 9.48
C PHE A 142 2.07 7.62 8.84
N PHE A 143 2.49 7.71 7.58
CA PHE A 143 3.27 6.66 6.92
C PHE A 143 4.56 6.36 7.70
N GLU A 144 5.33 7.38 8.09
CA GLU A 144 6.55 7.22 8.89
C GLU A 144 6.30 6.47 10.21
N LYS A 145 5.20 6.81 10.90
CA LYS A 145 4.81 6.11 12.12
C LYS A 145 4.58 4.62 11.86
N MET A 146 3.82 4.28 10.82
CA MET A 146 3.58 2.89 10.43
C MET A 146 4.88 2.20 10.01
N TRP A 147 5.66 2.84 9.14
CA TRP A 147 6.93 2.32 8.65
C TRP A 147 7.89 1.95 9.77
N ASN A 148 8.03 2.83 10.75
CA ASN A 148 8.93 2.64 11.89
C ASN A 148 8.39 1.62 12.92
N SER A 149 7.10 1.31 12.91
CA SER A 149 6.53 0.26 13.77
C SER A 149 6.71 -1.15 13.20
N ILE A 150 7.01 -1.27 11.91
CA ILE A 150 7.24 -2.56 11.24
C ILE A 150 8.74 -2.89 11.31
N PRO A 151 9.14 -4.08 11.80
CA PRO A 151 10.54 -4.49 11.87
C PRO A 151 11.26 -4.45 10.52
N ASP A 152 12.52 -4.05 10.49
CA ASP A 152 13.33 -4.03 9.26
C ASP A 152 13.56 -5.42 8.67
N SER A 153 13.43 -6.49 9.46
CA SER A 153 13.46 -7.86 8.96
C SER A 153 12.40 -8.12 7.88
N TYR A 154 11.28 -7.38 7.92
CA TYR A 154 10.20 -7.50 6.94
C TYR A 154 10.42 -6.74 5.63
N LEU A 155 11.58 -6.12 5.46
CA LEU A 155 12.07 -5.71 4.15
C LEU A 155 12.43 -6.90 3.25
N GLN A 156 12.80 -8.04 3.85
CA GLN A 156 13.32 -9.20 3.12
C GLN A 156 12.49 -10.47 3.27
N LYS A 157 11.68 -10.55 4.32
CA LYS A 157 10.77 -11.67 4.56
C LYS A 157 9.36 -11.18 4.83
N ASP A 158 8.37 -12.02 4.60
CA ASP A 158 7.00 -11.72 4.94
C ASP A 158 6.63 -12.38 6.28
N PRO A 159 5.91 -11.68 7.17
CA PRO A 159 5.31 -12.31 8.34
C PRO A 159 4.16 -13.21 7.88
N PHE A 160 3.84 -14.21 8.68
CA PHE A 160 2.60 -14.94 8.51
C PHE A 160 1.45 -14.09 9.08
N PRO A 161 0.32 -13.97 8.35
CA PRO A 161 -0.81 -13.12 8.77
C PRO A 161 -1.39 -13.52 10.12
N GLU A 162 -1.51 -14.83 10.39
CA GLU A 162 -1.89 -15.40 11.69
C GLU A 162 -0.75 -16.22 12.28
N SER A 163 0.07 -15.57 13.12
CA SER A 163 1.23 -16.20 13.74
C SER A 163 1.68 -15.43 14.97
N VAL A 164 2.53 -16.04 15.79
CA VAL A 164 3.18 -15.34 16.91
C VAL A 164 4.04 -14.16 16.49
N GLU A 165 4.46 -14.09 15.22
CA GLU A 165 5.20 -12.96 14.63
C GLU A 165 4.29 -11.77 14.27
N SER A 166 3.00 -12.01 14.07
CA SER A 166 2.02 -11.01 13.67
C SER A 166 1.29 -10.31 14.83
N GLY A 167 1.92 -10.32 15.99
CA GLY A 167 1.44 -9.60 17.17
C GLY A 167 0.16 -10.19 17.74
N THR A 168 -0.97 -9.49 17.63
CA THR A 168 -2.24 -9.91 18.21
C THR A 168 -3.08 -10.82 17.31
N SER A 169 -2.65 -11.10 16.09
CA SER A 169 -3.46 -11.86 15.12
C SER A 169 -3.80 -13.28 15.55
N CYS A 170 -3.03 -13.87 16.47
CA CYS A 170 -3.36 -15.15 17.08
C CYS A 170 -4.47 -15.09 18.15
N TYR A 171 -5.03 -13.91 18.44
CA TYR A 171 -5.97 -13.70 19.56
C TYR A 171 -7.08 -12.70 19.21
N ASP A 172 -7.24 -12.30 17.96
CA ASP A 172 -8.18 -11.26 17.56
C ASP A 172 -9.51 -11.80 16.99
N LEU A 173 -9.66 -13.11 16.91
CA LEU A 173 -10.83 -13.84 16.41
C LEU A 173 -11.14 -13.51 14.93
N ILE A 174 -10.12 -13.17 14.15
CA ILE A 174 -10.23 -12.85 12.73
C ILE A 174 -9.37 -13.85 11.94
N ASP A 175 -9.95 -14.51 10.96
CA ASP A 175 -9.21 -15.24 9.93
C ASP A 175 -8.43 -14.24 9.08
N ASN A 176 -7.15 -14.02 9.41
CA ASN A 176 -6.31 -12.97 8.83
C ASN A 176 -5.74 -13.34 7.47
N ASP A 177 -5.69 -14.60 7.09
CA ASP A 177 -5.18 -15.07 5.80
C ASP A 177 -6.24 -15.73 4.89
N PHE A 178 -7.50 -15.83 5.39
CA PHE A 178 -8.66 -16.33 4.67
C PHE A 178 -8.58 -17.82 4.29
N ASP A 179 -8.03 -18.64 5.19
CA ASP A 179 -7.96 -20.08 5.00
C ASP A 179 -9.05 -20.87 5.75
N ASP A 180 -10.00 -20.15 6.39
CA ASP A 180 -11.11 -20.67 7.21
C ASP A 180 -10.66 -21.24 8.58
N ILE A 181 -9.45 -20.97 9.02
CA ILE A 181 -8.95 -21.31 10.37
C ILE A 181 -8.61 -19.99 11.06
N ILE A 182 -8.92 -19.88 12.35
CA ILE A 182 -8.68 -18.65 13.12
C ILE A 182 -7.85 -18.88 14.36
N ASP A 183 -7.01 -17.89 14.71
CA ASP A 183 -6.29 -17.75 15.99
C ASP A 183 -5.52 -18.99 16.45
N ALA A 184 -5.83 -19.43 17.66
CA ALA A 184 -5.16 -20.54 18.34
C ALA A 184 -5.31 -21.91 17.62
N ASN A 185 -6.15 -22.00 16.59
CA ASN A 185 -6.26 -23.19 15.74
C ASN A 185 -5.26 -23.17 14.58
N GLU A 186 -4.68 -21.98 14.29
CA GLU A 186 -3.64 -21.82 13.30
C GLU A 186 -2.35 -22.55 13.70
N LYS A 187 -1.79 -23.29 12.75
CA LYS A 187 -0.53 -24.02 12.95
C LYS A 187 0.63 -23.11 13.34
N GLU A 188 0.64 -21.90 12.78
CA GLU A 188 1.69 -20.91 13.02
C GLU A 188 1.54 -20.22 14.38
N CYS A 189 0.31 -20.14 14.91
CA CYS A 189 0.02 -19.68 16.27
C CYS A 189 0.35 -20.73 17.35
N LEU A 190 0.44 -21.98 16.98
CA LEU A 190 0.78 -23.09 17.90
C LEU A 190 2.28 -23.32 18.10
N LYS A 191 3.12 -22.61 17.34
CA LYS A 191 4.58 -22.70 17.48
C LYS A 191 5.05 -21.82 18.65
N THR A 192 5.17 -22.40 19.82
CA THR A 192 5.83 -21.82 21.01
C THR A 192 7.32 -22.14 21.03
#